data_2bd09e5f0b9be0d91982d1b2707f984a
#
_entry.id   2bd09e5f0b9be0d91982d1b2707f984a
#
_cell.length_a   1.000
_cell.length_b   1.000
_cell.length_c   1.000
_cell.angle_alpha   90.00
_cell.angle_beta   90.00
_cell.angle_gamma   90.00
#
_symmetry.space_group_name_H-M   'P 1'
#
loop_
_entity.id
_entity.type
_entity.pdbx_description
1 polymer ?
#
loop_
_entity_poly.entity_id
_entity_poly.type
_entity_poly.pdbx_seq_one_letter_code
_entity_poly.pdbx_strand_id
1 'polypeptide(L)'
;CSDLAYSLLLSREYPGWLYEVEHGATTIWERWNGIHPDGALADPEMNSFNHYANGAILEWMYRHMAGLQPIAAAPGFQQIRYAPQPDGRLQFCKSQLLTPFGLYMSEWEITADALCFSLRIPCSCTAELVLPDAPPVIHINGAAHPYTPGMTLPSGTYRIIYAPTRCYYVRYDLETPAQVVFSNEKLLALLLQIVPQTASVPPVLSATAHESIRALLDASGISLNDAQRKELESAWAAIHQWDL
;
A
#
# COMPACT_ATOMS: atom_id res chain seq x y z
N CYS A 1 -6.11 -3.76 12.41
CA CYS A 1 -5.14 -2.76 12.95
C CYS A 1 -4.09 -2.32 11.91
N SER A 2 -3.80 -3.12 10.87
CA SER A 2 -2.81 -2.75 9.84
C SER A 2 -3.24 -1.53 9.02
N ASP A 3 -4.50 -1.42 8.69
CA ASP A 3 -5.05 -0.26 8.00
C ASP A 3 -4.74 1.06 8.72
N LEU A 4 -4.97 1.11 10.05
CA LEU A 4 -4.64 2.28 10.85
C LEU A 4 -3.12 2.57 10.85
N ALA A 5 -2.28 1.52 10.95
CA ALA A 5 -0.84 1.69 10.93
C ALA A 5 -0.33 2.23 9.58
N TYR A 6 -0.87 1.74 8.48
CA TYR A 6 -0.58 2.30 7.15
C TYR A 6 -1.09 3.74 7.01
N SER A 7 -2.28 4.05 7.53
CA SER A 7 -2.80 5.42 7.51
C SER A 7 -1.89 6.38 8.26
N LEU A 8 -1.40 5.98 9.43
CA LEU A 8 -0.45 6.79 10.20
C LEU A 8 0.90 6.92 9.50
N LEU A 9 1.45 5.80 8.98
CA LEU A 9 2.74 5.81 8.30
C LEU A 9 2.74 6.68 7.04
N LEU A 10 1.66 6.63 6.26
CA LEU A 10 1.56 7.29 4.96
C LEU A 10 0.88 8.67 5.02
N SER A 11 0.51 9.15 6.21
CA SER A 11 -0.04 10.49 6.36
C SER A 11 1.03 11.56 6.10
N ARG A 12 0.72 12.47 5.16
CA ARG A 12 1.55 13.64 4.85
C ARG A 12 1.16 14.87 5.64
N GLU A 13 0.02 14.78 6.34
CA GLU A 13 -0.49 15.89 7.13
C GLU A 13 0.30 16.07 8.43
N TYR A 14 0.35 17.31 8.91
CA TYR A 14 0.88 17.66 10.22
C TYR A 14 -0.08 17.21 11.34
N PRO A 15 0.42 16.52 12.39
CA PRO A 15 1.76 15.97 12.57
C PRO A 15 1.87 14.51 12.06
N GLY A 16 3.04 14.08 11.53
CA GLY A 16 3.21 12.71 11.04
C GLY A 16 4.62 12.42 10.52
N TRP A 17 4.94 11.14 10.29
CA TRP A 17 6.26 10.73 9.80
C TRP A 17 6.59 11.29 8.41
N LEU A 18 5.66 11.21 7.44
CA LEU A 18 5.93 11.77 6.11
C LEU A 18 5.98 13.29 6.12
N TYR A 19 5.23 13.95 7.03
CA TYR A 19 5.38 15.38 7.26
C TYR A 19 6.83 15.73 7.62
N GLU A 20 7.45 15.00 8.57
CA GLU A 20 8.85 15.20 8.93
C GLU A 20 9.78 15.03 7.71
N VAL A 21 9.58 13.96 6.92
CA VAL A 21 10.38 13.68 5.71
C VAL A 21 10.25 14.80 4.68
N GLU A 22 9.05 15.30 4.43
CA GLU A 22 8.79 16.39 3.50
C GLU A 22 9.39 17.73 3.96
N HIS A 23 9.60 17.89 5.29
CA HIS A 23 10.32 19.02 5.88
C HIS A 23 11.83 18.78 6.04
N GLY A 24 12.36 17.80 5.31
CA GLY A 24 13.80 17.54 5.20
C GLY A 24 14.41 16.76 6.36
N ALA A 25 13.60 16.03 7.14
CA ALA A 25 14.13 15.17 8.19
C ALA A 25 15.05 14.08 7.61
N THR A 26 16.25 13.97 8.19
CA THR A 26 17.23 12.91 7.89
C THR A 26 17.39 11.94 9.06
N THR A 27 16.72 12.22 10.15
CA THR A 27 16.72 11.47 11.41
C THR A 27 15.31 11.46 11.97
N ILE A 28 15.01 10.55 12.89
CA ILE A 28 13.72 10.51 13.59
C ILE A 28 13.66 11.66 14.59
N TRP A 29 12.61 12.47 14.50
CA TRP A 29 12.36 13.53 15.47
C TRP A 29 11.73 12.97 16.76
N GLU A 30 12.00 13.62 17.87
CA GLU A 30 11.37 13.30 19.16
C GLU A 30 9.85 13.47 19.13
N ARG A 31 9.40 14.50 18.42
CA ARG A 31 7.98 14.84 18.27
C ARG A 31 7.64 15.01 16.82
N TRP A 32 6.54 14.41 16.36
CA TRP A 32 6.02 14.59 15.01
C TRP A 32 5.70 16.04 14.65
N ASN A 33 5.42 16.86 15.68
CA ASN A 33 5.11 18.27 15.55
C ASN A 33 6.31 19.18 15.85
N GLY A 34 7.55 18.68 15.77
CA GLY A 34 8.77 19.43 16.12
C GLY A 34 8.94 20.74 15.36
N ILE A 35 8.46 20.77 14.09
CA ILE A 35 8.39 21.99 13.28
C ILE A 35 6.92 22.18 12.87
N HIS A 36 6.37 23.39 13.10
CA HIS A 36 5.05 23.76 12.65
C HIS A 36 5.01 24.04 11.14
N PRO A 37 3.82 24.04 10.51
CA PRO A 37 3.69 24.35 9.08
C PRO A 37 4.21 25.72 8.65
N ASP A 38 4.30 26.69 9.57
CA ASP A 38 4.91 28.01 9.36
C ASP A 38 6.44 28.02 9.52
N GLY A 39 7.05 26.86 9.81
CA GLY A 39 8.49 26.71 10.02
C GLY A 39 8.97 27.00 11.44
N ALA A 40 8.08 27.38 12.35
CA ALA A 40 8.45 27.64 13.74
C ALA A 40 8.73 26.33 14.50
N LEU A 41 9.62 26.37 15.48
CA LEU A 41 9.82 25.26 16.40
C LEU A 41 8.66 25.16 17.37
N ALA A 42 8.14 23.96 17.58
CA ALA A 42 7.03 23.71 18.51
C ALA A 42 7.43 24.05 19.95
N ASP A 43 8.67 23.78 20.31
CA ASP A 43 9.26 24.11 21.59
C ASP A 43 10.73 24.47 21.37
N PRO A 44 11.10 25.77 21.43
CA PRO A 44 12.48 26.18 21.19
C PRO A 44 13.45 25.76 22.31
N GLU A 45 12.96 25.43 23.51
CA GLU A 45 13.80 25.03 24.63
C GLU A 45 13.97 23.52 24.77
N MET A 46 12.98 22.74 24.29
CA MET A 46 13.00 21.27 24.34
C MET A 46 12.53 20.66 23.04
N ASN A 47 13.44 20.52 22.08
CA ASN A 47 13.17 19.87 20.80
C ASN A 47 14.41 19.10 20.34
N SER A 48 14.24 17.81 20.04
CA SER A 48 15.30 16.99 19.47
C SER A 48 14.90 16.48 18.10
N PHE A 49 15.74 16.74 17.11
CA PHE A 49 15.59 16.20 15.76
C PHE A 49 16.35 14.89 15.54
N ASN A 50 16.93 14.32 16.58
CA ASN A 50 17.62 13.04 16.54
C ASN A 50 17.27 12.23 17.79
N HIS A 51 16.11 11.60 17.78
CA HIS A 51 15.60 10.85 18.93
C HIS A 51 14.95 9.54 18.44
N TYR A 52 15.16 8.46 19.19
CA TYR A 52 14.70 7.13 18.79
C TYR A 52 13.22 6.83 19.07
N ALA A 53 12.52 7.65 19.84
CA ALA A 53 11.18 7.35 20.37
C ALA A 53 10.18 6.91 19.29
N ASN A 54 10.07 7.66 18.20
CA ASN A 54 9.16 7.36 17.10
C ASN A 54 9.73 6.34 16.08
N GLY A 55 10.95 5.85 16.28
CA GLY A 55 11.59 4.85 15.43
C GLY A 55 10.99 3.44 15.55
N ALA A 56 10.16 3.17 16.55
CA ALA A 56 9.47 1.90 16.73
C ALA A 56 8.59 1.48 15.53
N ILE A 57 8.22 2.43 14.67
CA ILE A 57 7.51 2.12 13.41
C ILE A 57 8.31 1.15 12.53
N LEU A 58 9.66 1.16 12.58
CA LEU A 58 10.49 0.22 11.83
C LEU A 58 10.27 -1.22 12.25
N GLU A 59 10.05 -1.50 13.55
CA GLU A 59 9.71 -2.84 14.01
C GLU A 59 8.40 -3.31 13.37
N TRP A 60 7.39 -2.42 13.32
CA TRP A 60 6.13 -2.73 12.66
C TRP A 60 6.32 -3.00 11.15
N MET A 61 7.15 -2.19 10.47
CA MET A 61 7.45 -2.38 9.05
C MET A 61 8.11 -3.76 8.79
N TYR A 62 9.07 -4.18 9.61
CA TYR A 62 9.69 -5.51 9.46
C TYR A 62 8.72 -6.65 9.81
N ARG A 63 8.02 -6.53 10.94
CA ARG A 63 7.18 -7.62 11.44
C ARG A 63 5.87 -7.77 10.67
N HIS A 64 5.25 -6.67 10.30
CA HIS A 64 3.91 -6.69 9.70
C HIS A 64 3.93 -6.34 8.22
N MET A 65 4.46 -5.21 7.82
CA MET A 65 4.52 -4.84 6.41
C MET A 65 5.31 -5.87 5.61
N ALA A 66 6.55 -6.18 6.01
CA ALA A 66 7.40 -7.17 5.37
C ALA A 66 7.11 -8.62 5.82
N GLY A 67 6.48 -8.82 6.99
CA GLY A 67 6.05 -10.11 7.48
C GLY A 67 7.13 -10.98 8.13
N LEU A 68 8.27 -10.44 8.48
CA LEU A 68 9.35 -11.16 9.13
C LEU A 68 9.17 -11.16 10.66
N GLN A 69 8.36 -12.08 11.19
CA GLN A 69 8.01 -12.15 12.61
C GLN A 69 8.84 -13.20 13.34
N PRO A 70 9.54 -12.84 14.43
CA PRO A 70 10.16 -13.84 15.28
C PRO A 70 9.11 -14.68 15.98
N ILE A 71 9.40 -15.97 16.18
CA ILE A 71 8.55 -16.86 16.98
C ILE A 71 9.08 -16.84 18.41
N ALA A 72 8.24 -16.46 19.36
CA ALA A 72 8.64 -16.32 20.78
C ALA A 72 9.21 -17.62 21.38
N ALA A 73 8.69 -18.77 20.97
CA ALA A 73 9.16 -20.09 21.43
C ALA A 73 10.50 -20.51 20.79
N ALA A 74 10.95 -19.83 19.71
CA ALA A 74 12.20 -20.09 19.01
C ALA A 74 12.92 -18.76 18.72
N PRO A 75 13.44 -18.07 19.72
CA PRO A 75 14.08 -16.77 19.56
C PRO A 75 15.33 -16.86 18.70
N GLY A 76 15.73 -15.72 18.11
CA GLY A 76 16.97 -15.60 17.32
C GLY A 76 16.77 -15.79 15.81
N PHE A 77 15.52 -15.89 15.31
CA PHE A 77 15.21 -15.99 13.88
C PHE A 77 15.66 -17.31 13.20
N GLN A 78 15.91 -18.37 13.94
CA GLN A 78 16.08 -19.70 13.31
C GLN A 78 14.75 -20.20 12.75
N GLN A 79 13.64 -19.84 13.42
CA GLN A 79 12.28 -20.06 12.96
C GLN A 79 11.56 -18.72 12.94
N ILE A 80 10.90 -18.42 11.84
CA ILE A 80 10.10 -17.21 11.69
C ILE A 80 8.66 -17.58 11.31
N ARG A 81 7.74 -16.67 11.61
CA ARG A 81 6.46 -16.61 10.92
C ARG A 81 6.58 -15.60 9.79
N TYR A 82 6.37 -16.06 8.55
CA TYR A 82 6.28 -15.18 7.39
C TYR A 82 4.81 -14.82 7.16
N ALA A 83 4.43 -13.63 7.61
CA ALA A 83 3.06 -13.14 7.59
C ALA A 83 2.98 -11.69 7.10
N PRO A 84 3.32 -11.42 5.82
CA PRO A 84 3.28 -10.08 5.25
C PRO A 84 1.85 -9.57 5.18
N GLN A 85 1.69 -8.27 5.36
CA GLN A 85 0.42 -7.57 5.30
C GLN A 85 0.49 -6.46 4.25
N PRO A 86 0.40 -6.79 2.95
CA PRO A 86 0.34 -5.81 1.87
C PRO A 86 -0.85 -4.87 2.04
N ASP A 87 -0.70 -3.66 1.54
CA ASP A 87 -1.77 -2.67 1.51
C ASP A 87 -1.78 -1.97 0.15
N GLY A 88 -2.97 -1.77 -0.42
CA GLY A 88 -3.13 -1.17 -1.74
C GLY A 88 -2.60 0.26 -1.88
N ARG A 89 -2.26 0.93 -0.79
CA ARG A 89 -1.59 2.25 -0.81
C ARG A 89 -0.11 2.17 -1.22
N LEU A 90 0.49 0.98 -1.23
CA LEU A 90 1.85 0.74 -1.70
C LEU A 90 1.84 -0.33 -2.79
N GLN A 91 2.60 -0.10 -3.85
CA GLN A 91 2.75 -1.10 -4.92
C GLN A 91 3.59 -2.28 -4.47
N PHE A 92 4.65 -2.02 -3.69
CA PHE A 92 5.59 -3.04 -3.26
C PHE A 92 6.21 -2.72 -1.91
N CYS A 93 6.78 -3.75 -1.29
CA CYS A 93 7.70 -3.63 -0.17
C CYS A 93 8.90 -4.54 -0.42
N LYS A 94 10.10 -4.06 -0.13
CA LYS A 94 11.34 -4.86 -0.18
C LYS A 94 12.09 -4.69 1.11
N SER A 95 12.44 -5.79 1.76
CA SER A 95 13.16 -5.78 3.03
C SER A 95 14.22 -6.87 3.10
N GLN A 96 15.24 -6.59 3.88
CA GLN A 96 16.33 -7.52 4.17
C GLN A 96 16.63 -7.47 5.66
N LEU A 97 16.77 -8.63 6.29
CA LEU A 97 17.10 -8.76 7.70
C LEU A 97 18.29 -9.72 7.85
N LEU A 98 19.44 -9.17 8.24
CA LEU A 98 20.60 -9.98 8.59
C LEU A 98 20.45 -10.48 10.02
N THR A 99 20.47 -11.79 10.18
CA THR A 99 20.36 -12.47 11.47
C THR A 99 21.63 -13.29 11.75
N PRO A 100 21.83 -13.80 12.98
CA PRO A 100 22.94 -14.74 13.25
C PRO A 100 22.94 -15.99 12.36
N PHE A 101 21.79 -16.38 11.80
CA PHE A 101 21.65 -17.54 10.91
C PHE A 101 21.78 -17.17 9.43
N GLY A 102 21.91 -15.89 9.09
CA GLY A 102 22.06 -15.40 7.72
C GLY A 102 20.97 -14.40 7.31
N LEU A 103 20.96 -14.10 6.01
CA LEU A 103 20.12 -13.06 5.44
C LEU A 103 18.74 -13.59 5.04
N TYR A 104 17.69 -13.06 5.68
CA TYR A 104 16.33 -13.13 5.17
C TYR A 104 16.09 -12.01 4.16
N MET A 105 15.36 -12.32 3.10
CA MET A 105 14.80 -11.32 2.18
C MET A 105 13.29 -11.53 2.11
N SER A 106 12.54 -10.46 2.21
CA SER A 106 11.09 -10.47 2.04
C SER A 106 10.71 -9.35 1.11
N GLU A 107 10.07 -9.69 0.02
CA GLU A 107 9.53 -8.74 -0.92
C GLU A 107 8.09 -9.11 -1.26
N TRP A 108 7.23 -8.13 -1.42
CA TRP A 108 5.93 -8.32 -2.03
C TRP A 108 5.62 -7.20 -3.03
N GLU A 109 4.79 -7.55 -3.99
CA GLU A 109 4.31 -6.66 -5.04
C GLU A 109 2.84 -6.96 -5.32
N ILE A 110 2.04 -5.90 -5.47
CA ILE A 110 0.65 -5.96 -5.88
C ILE A 110 0.62 -5.70 -7.39
N THR A 111 0.01 -6.61 -8.13
CA THR A 111 -0.30 -6.44 -9.55
C THR A 111 -1.81 -6.40 -9.77
N ALA A 112 -2.24 -6.11 -10.99
CA ALA A 112 -3.67 -6.05 -11.31
C ALA A 112 -4.44 -7.34 -10.97
N ASP A 113 -3.77 -8.50 -11.03
CA ASP A 113 -4.43 -9.80 -10.93
C ASP A 113 -3.87 -10.70 -9.84
N ALA A 114 -2.75 -10.29 -9.17
CA ALA A 114 -2.07 -11.16 -8.22
C ALA A 114 -1.32 -10.40 -7.12
N LEU A 115 -1.15 -11.08 -6.00
CA LEU A 115 -0.08 -10.80 -5.03
C LEU A 115 1.12 -11.68 -5.36
N CYS A 116 2.28 -11.05 -5.46
CA CYS A 116 3.55 -11.69 -5.71
C CYS A 116 4.45 -11.53 -4.51
N PHE A 117 5.06 -12.62 -4.02
CA PHE A 117 6.00 -12.60 -2.91
C PHE A 117 7.32 -13.24 -3.32
N SER A 118 8.43 -12.66 -2.86
CA SER A 118 9.76 -13.26 -2.92
C SER A 118 10.30 -13.41 -1.51
N LEU A 119 10.61 -14.64 -1.10
CA LEU A 119 11.10 -14.95 0.25
C LEU A 119 12.39 -15.74 0.13
N ARG A 120 13.43 -15.27 0.82
CA ARG A 120 14.66 -16.02 1.06
C ARG A 120 14.76 -16.40 2.52
N ILE A 121 14.93 -17.70 2.78
CA ILE A 121 15.11 -18.30 4.11
C ILE A 121 16.56 -18.80 4.18
N PRO A 122 17.37 -18.34 5.16
CA PRO A 122 18.76 -18.78 5.30
C PRO A 122 18.88 -20.29 5.57
N CYS A 123 20.08 -20.82 5.39
CA CYS A 123 20.38 -22.22 5.71
C CYS A 123 20.04 -22.57 7.16
N SER A 124 19.52 -23.77 7.40
CA SER A 124 19.13 -24.27 8.73
C SER A 124 18.01 -23.47 9.41
N CYS A 125 17.28 -22.65 8.65
CA CYS A 125 16.12 -21.90 9.10
C CYS A 125 14.84 -22.42 8.46
N THR A 126 13.70 -22.10 9.10
CA THR A 126 12.36 -22.39 8.56
C THR A 126 11.44 -21.20 8.69
N ALA A 127 10.40 -21.16 7.87
CA ALA A 127 9.35 -20.15 7.95
C ALA A 127 7.96 -20.79 7.98
N GLU A 128 7.16 -20.46 8.98
CA GLU A 128 5.73 -20.71 9.02
C GLU A 128 5.03 -19.70 8.11
N LEU A 129 4.39 -20.18 7.04
CA LEU A 129 3.81 -19.34 6.00
C LEU A 129 2.35 -18.97 6.33
N VAL A 130 2.08 -17.67 6.47
CA VAL A 130 0.73 -17.13 6.69
C VAL A 130 0.49 -16.02 5.67
N LEU A 131 -0.10 -16.37 4.53
CA LEU A 131 -0.33 -15.45 3.43
C LEU A 131 -1.70 -14.77 3.55
N PRO A 132 -1.79 -13.45 3.27
CA PRO A 132 -3.04 -12.71 3.34
C PRO A 132 -3.97 -13.09 2.19
N ASP A 133 -5.25 -13.31 2.51
CA ASP A 133 -6.33 -13.55 1.57
C ASP A 133 -6.01 -14.60 0.48
N ALA A 134 -5.18 -15.59 0.85
CA ALA A 134 -4.73 -16.62 -0.09
C ALA A 134 -5.81 -17.68 -0.34
N PRO A 135 -5.99 -18.11 -1.62
CA PRO A 135 -6.86 -19.23 -1.96
C PRO A 135 -6.26 -20.57 -1.49
N PRO A 136 -7.06 -21.66 -1.52
CA PRO A 136 -6.59 -23.00 -1.15
C PRO A 136 -5.45 -23.56 -2.01
N VAL A 137 -5.19 -22.96 -3.16
CA VAL A 137 -4.09 -23.31 -4.07
C VAL A 137 -3.32 -22.06 -4.44
N ILE A 138 -2.00 -22.09 -4.26
CA ILE A 138 -1.07 -21.02 -4.61
C ILE A 138 0.01 -21.58 -5.54
N HIS A 139 0.74 -20.70 -6.24
CA HIS A 139 1.91 -21.09 -7.02
C HIS A 139 3.18 -20.80 -6.25
N ILE A 140 4.02 -21.82 -6.05
CA ILE A 140 5.37 -21.69 -5.47
C ILE A 140 6.37 -22.10 -6.52
N ASN A 141 7.27 -21.19 -6.90
CA ASN A 141 8.30 -21.40 -7.93
C ASN A 141 7.70 -21.93 -9.26
N GLY A 142 6.52 -21.44 -9.62
CA GLY A 142 5.82 -21.80 -10.86
C GLY A 142 4.96 -23.06 -10.79
N ALA A 143 5.02 -23.85 -9.72
CA ALA A 143 4.20 -25.03 -9.51
C ALA A 143 3.00 -24.73 -8.60
N ALA A 144 1.84 -25.33 -8.91
CA ALA A 144 0.66 -25.25 -8.04
C ALA A 144 0.84 -26.11 -6.79
N HIS A 145 0.55 -25.53 -5.63
CA HIS A 145 0.66 -26.18 -4.32
C HIS A 145 -0.62 -25.96 -3.52
N PRO A 146 -1.13 -26.98 -2.81
CA PRO A 146 -2.13 -26.80 -1.79
C PRO A 146 -1.59 -25.87 -0.70
N TYR A 147 -2.38 -24.92 -0.26
CA TYR A 147 -2.03 -23.97 0.78
C TYR A 147 -2.97 -24.13 1.99
N THR A 148 -2.34 -24.19 3.15
CA THR A 148 -3.00 -24.02 4.46
C THR A 148 -2.17 -23.05 5.30
N PRO A 149 -2.81 -22.07 5.98
CA PRO A 149 -2.10 -21.17 6.88
C PRO A 149 -1.29 -21.96 7.91
N GLY A 150 -0.03 -21.57 8.10
CA GLY A 150 0.90 -22.26 9.01
C GLY A 150 1.75 -23.37 8.37
N MET A 151 1.60 -23.62 7.05
CA MET A 151 2.52 -24.56 6.39
C MET A 151 3.96 -24.07 6.54
N THR A 152 4.89 -25.02 6.71
CA THR A 152 6.30 -24.70 6.92
C THR A 152 7.11 -24.82 5.63
N LEU A 153 7.90 -23.79 5.34
CA LEU A 153 8.90 -23.78 4.28
C LEU A 153 10.30 -23.98 4.88
N PRO A 154 11.13 -24.90 4.35
CA PRO A 154 12.54 -25.02 4.72
C PRO A 154 13.39 -23.87 4.17
N SER A 155 14.69 -23.90 4.45
CA SER A 155 15.65 -22.97 3.82
C SER A 155 15.58 -23.01 2.31
N GLY A 156 15.66 -21.83 1.66
CA GLY A 156 15.55 -21.73 0.21
C GLY A 156 15.13 -20.36 -0.26
N THR A 157 14.92 -20.24 -1.57
CA THR A 157 14.36 -19.04 -2.20
C THR A 157 13.04 -19.40 -2.87
N TYR A 158 12.01 -18.63 -2.56
CA TYR A 158 10.65 -18.92 -2.97
C TYR A 158 10.07 -17.70 -3.69
N ARG A 159 9.46 -17.95 -4.85
CA ARG A 159 8.55 -17.02 -5.51
C ARG A 159 7.13 -17.56 -5.35
N ILE A 160 6.29 -16.83 -4.63
CA ILE A 160 4.90 -17.23 -4.34
C ILE A 160 3.98 -16.26 -5.04
N ILE A 161 3.01 -16.79 -5.82
CA ILE A 161 2.07 -15.98 -6.60
C ILE A 161 0.68 -16.58 -6.46
N TYR A 162 -0.31 -15.70 -6.24
CA TYR A 162 -1.73 -16.10 -6.24
C TYR A 162 -2.64 -14.89 -6.50
N ALA A 163 -3.84 -15.16 -7.02
CA ALA A 163 -4.93 -14.19 -7.05
C ALA A 163 -5.56 -14.14 -5.66
N PRO A 164 -5.53 -13.00 -4.95
CA PRO A 164 -6.09 -12.90 -3.62
C PRO A 164 -7.62 -12.91 -3.65
N THR A 165 -8.25 -13.40 -2.57
CA THR A 165 -9.71 -13.37 -2.39
C THR A 165 -10.26 -11.98 -2.07
N ARG A 166 -9.38 -11.05 -1.70
CA ARG A 166 -9.66 -9.63 -1.49
C ARG A 166 -8.98 -8.81 -2.60
N CYS A 167 -9.64 -7.75 -3.07
CA CYS A 167 -9.04 -6.83 -4.02
C CYS A 167 -8.04 -5.90 -3.33
N TYR A 168 -6.81 -5.86 -3.83
CA TYR A 168 -5.74 -4.95 -3.41
C TYR A 168 -5.45 -3.88 -4.46
N TYR A 169 -5.87 -4.12 -5.69
CA TYR A 169 -5.64 -3.24 -6.83
C TYR A 169 -6.90 -2.44 -7.15
N VAL A 170 -6.78 -1.13 -7.20
CA VAL A 170 -7.88 -0.24 -7.59
C VAL A 170 -7.85 -0.04 -9.10
N ARG A 171 -8.93 -0.39 -9.78
CA ARG A 171 -9.16 -0.06 -11.19
C ARG A 171 -10.09 1.15 -11.25
N TYR A 172 -9.75 2.09 -12.10
CA TYR A 172 -10.59 3.25 -12.32
C TYR A 172 -11.43 3.02 -13.58
N ASP A 173 -12.73 3.24 -13.44
CA ASP A 173 -13.74 3.07 -14.49
C ASP A 173 -14.92 4.03 -14.26
N LEU A 174 -15.97 3.90 -15.01
CA LEU A 174 -17.17 4.74 -14.86
C LEU A 174 -17.94 4.49 -13.55
N GLU A 175 -17.68 3.41 -12.84
CA GLU A 175 -18.25 3.14 -11.51
C GLU A 175 -17.40 3.73 -10.37
N THR A 176 -16.24 4.29 -10.70
CA THR A 176 -15.38 5.00 -9.70
C THR A 176 -16.17 6.15 -9.08
N PRO A 177 -16.15 6.29 -7.75
CA PRO A 177 -16.84 7.38 -7.07
C PRO A 177 -16.41 8.75 -7.61
N ALA A 178 -17.37 9.62 -7.85
CA ALA A 178 -17.13 10.95 -8.43
C ALA A 178 -16.10 11.76 -7.61
N GLN A 179 -16.16 11.68 -6.28
CA GLN A 179 -15.19 12.33 -5.40
C GLN A 179 -13.74 11.90 -5.72
N VAL A 180 -13.51 10.61 -5.97
CA VAL A 180 -12.16 10.10 -6.31
C VAL A 180 -11.68 10.71 -7.61
N VAL A 181 -12.56 10.77 -8.62
CA VAL A 181 -12.21 11.35 -9.93
C VAL A 181 -11.91 12.85 -9.82
N PHE A 182 -12.75 13.60 -9.10
CA PHE A 182 -12.60 15.05 -8.98
C PHE A 182 -11.48 15.50 -8.05
N SER A 183 -11.09 14.68 -7.09
CA SER A 183 -9.94 14.96 -6.20
C SER A 183 -8.60 14.55 -6.80
N ASN A 184 -8.60 13.87 -7.95
CA ASN A 184 -7.41 13.36 -8.58
C ASN A 184 -7.12 14.08 -9.92
N GLU A 185 -6.00 14.80 -9.98
CA GLU A 185 -5.64 15.61 -11.14
C GLU A 185 -5.54 14.82 -12.45
N LYS A 186 -4.99 13.61 -12.42
CA LYS A 186 -4.82 12.79 -13.64
C LYS A 186 -6.14 12.24 -14.14
N LEU A 187 -6.99 11.69 -13.24
CA LEU A 187 -8.31 11.19 -13.60
C LEU A 187 -9.19 12.32 -14.13
N LEU A 188 -9.18 13.46 -13.45
CA LEU A 188 -9.93 14.64 -13.85
C LEU A 188 -9.46 15.22 -15.19
N ALA A 189 -8.15 15.32 -15.41
CA ALA A 189 -7.60 15.83 -16.66
C ALA A 189 -8.04 14.97 -17.85
N LEU A 190 -8.01 13.65 -17.73
CA LEU A 190 -8.49 12.73 -18.78
C LEU A 190 -10.00 12.85 -19.00
N LEU A 191 -10.77 12.98 -17.92
CA LEU A 191 -12.22 13.20 -18.03
C LEU A 191 -12.51 14.48 -18.81
N LEU A 192 -11.87 15.58 -18.46
CA LEU A 192 -12.05 16.88 -19.12
C LEU A 192 -11.57 16.89 -20.58
N GLN A 193 -10.50 16.14 -20.86
CA GLN A 193 -9.96 16.00 -22.22
C GLN A 193 -10.91 15.24 -23.14
N ILE A 194 -11.46 14.10 -22.67
CA ILE A 194 -12.31 13.19 -23.48
C ILE A 194 -13.77 13.68 -23.49
N VAL A 195 -14.21 14.28 -22.39
CA VAL A 195 -15.58 14.74 -22.18
C VAL A 195 -15.58 16.21 -21.71
N PRO A 196 -15.24 17.17 -22.57
CA PRO A 196 -15.11 18.59 -22.20
C PRO A 196 -16.35 19.20 -21.54
N GLN A 197 -17.54 18.63 -21.80
CA GLN A 197 -18.81 19.09 -21.20
C GLN A 197 -18.79 18.96 -19.67
N THR A 198 -17.97 18.08 -19.11
CA THR A 198 -17.81 17.92 -17.65
C THR A 198 -17.22 19.14 -16.95
N ALA A 199 -16.59 20.05 -17.67
CA ALA A 199 -16.13 21.33 -17.11
C ALA A 199 -17.26 22.18 -16.52
N SER A 200 -18.50 21.97 -16.95
CA SER A 200 -19.69 22.66 -16.42
C SER A 200 -20.33 21.96 -15.22
N VAL A 201 -19.88 20.78 -14.86
CA VAL A 201 -20.37 20.04 -13.69
C VAL A 201 -19.78 20.71 -12.44
N PRO A 202 -20.62 21.19 -11.50
CA PRO A 202 -20.10 21.81 -10.29
C PRO A 202 -19.28 20.79 -9.47
N PRO A 203 -18.29 21.25 -8.67
CA PRO A 203 -17.56 20.39 -7.77
C PRO A 203 -18.52 19.58 -6.90
N VAL A 204 -18.23 18.29 -6.76
CA VAL A 204 -19.11 17.35 -6.06
C VAL A 204 -19.41 17.86 -4.65
N LEU A 205 -20.65 18.17 -4.37
CA LEU A 205 -21.13 18.44 -3.03
C LEU A 205 -21.16 17.12 -2.25
N SER A 206 -20.97 17.18 -0.95
CA SER A 206 -20.84 16.00 -0.06
C SER A 206 -21.96 14.95 -0.17
N ALA A 207 -23.13 15.33 -0.64
CA ALA A 207 -24.28 14.43 -0.82
C ALA A 207 -24.13 13.45 -2.01
N THR A 208 -23.36 13.80 -3.05
CA THR A 208 -23.17 12.98 -4.25
C THR A 208 -21.76 12.39 -4.35
N ALA A 209 -20.94 12.63 -3.34
CA ALA A 209 -19.54 12.23 -3.31
C ALA A 209 -19.29 10.71 -3.52
N HIS A 210 -20.24 9.89 -3.08
CA HIS A 210 -20.15 8.43 -3.16
C HIS A 210 -20.84 7.83 -4.42
N GLU A 211 -21.54 8.65 -5.20
CA GLU A 211 -22.10 8.20 -6.46
C GLU A 211 -20.99 7.97 -7.48
N SER A 212 -21.21 7.03 -8.41
CA SER A 212 -20.28 6.80 -9.50
C SER A 212 -20.22 8.01 -10.42
N ILE A 213 -19.06 8.19 -11.09
CA ILE A 213 -18.94 9.26 -12.07
C ILE A 213 -19.97 9.11 -13.19
N ARG A 214 -20.35 7.88 -13.56
CA ARG A 214 -21.45 7.61 -14.50
C ARG A 214 -22.76 8.24 -14.05
N ALA A 215 -23.17 7.96 -12.82
CA ALA A 215 -24.41 8.47 -12.27
C ALA A 215 -24.44 10.01 -12.23
N LEU A 216 -23.30 10.62 -11.88
CA LEU A 216 -23.16 12.08 -11.87
C LEU A 216 -23.26 12.70 -13.28
N LEU A 217 -22.64 12.09 -14.29
CA LEU A 217 -22.72 12.53 -15.67
C LEU A 217 -24.15 12.45 -16.19
N ASP A 218 -24.84 11.33 -15.96
CA ASP A 218 -26.22 11.10 -16.36
C ASP A 218 -27.16 12.13 -15.68
N ALA A 219 -26.99 12.38 -14.38
CA ALA A 219 -27.73 13.39 -13.63
C ALA A 219 -27.47 14.82 -14.13
N SER A 220 -26.29 15.09 -14.69
CA SER A 220 -25.91 16.37 -15.29
C SER A 220 -26.33 16.48 -16.76
N GLY A 221 -27.02 15.49 -17.32
CA GLY A 221 -27.46 15.45 -18.72
C GLY A 221 -26.34 15.22 -19.72
N ILE A 222 -25.17 14.72 -19.27
CA ILE A 222 -24.01 14.42 -20.09
C ILE A 222 -24.02 12.94 -20.46
N SER A 223 -24.37 12.61 -21.70
CA SER A 223 -24.35 11.24 -22.20
C SER A 223 -23.07 10.97 -22.99
N LEU A 224 -22.34 9.92 -22.59
CA LEU A 224 -21.16 9.47 -23.29
C LEU A 224 -21.55 8.64 -24.51
N ASN A 225 -20.96 8.94 -25.67
CA ASN A 225 -21.04 8.02 -26.80
C ASN A 225 -20.08 6.83 -26.61
N ASP A 226 -20.24 5.77 -27.41
CA ASP A 226 -19.47 4.54 -27.27
C ASP A 226 -17.94 4.76 -27.44
N ALA A 227 -17.54 5.69 -28.31
CA ALA A 227 -16.13 6.03 -28.52
C ALA A 227 -15.54 6.72 -27.29
N GLN A 228 -16.22 7.72 -26.74
CA GLN A 228 -15.79 8.42 -25.53
C GLN A 228 -15.73 7.47 -24.33
N ARG A 229 -16.71 6.60 -24.17
CA ARG A 229 -16.73 5.58 -23.12
C ARG A 229 -15.51 4.67 -23.21
N LYS A 230 -15.27 4.08 -24.37
CA LYS A 230 -14.14 3.18 -24.59
C LYS A 230 -12.79 3.85 -24.41
N GLU A 231 -12.66 5.08 -24.89
CA GLU A 231 -11.44 5.87 -24.75
C GLU A 231 -11.16 6.20 -23.29
N LEU A 232 -12.19 6.65 -22.53
CA LEU A 232 -12.06 6.99 -21.12
C LEU A 232 -11.74 5.75 -20.26
N GLU A 233 -12.45 4.65 -20.45
CA GLU A 233 -12.20 3.39 -19.74
C GLU A 233 -10.78 2.86 -20.03
N SER A 234 -10.33 2.94 -21.28
CA SER A 234 -8.96 2.53 -21.66
C SER A 234 -7.90 3.44 -21.05
N ALA A 235 -8.12 4.76 -21.06
CA ALA A 235 -7.18 5.73 -20.48
C ALA A 235 -7.09 5.59 -18.97
N TRP A 236 -8.22 5.40 -18.27
CA TRP A 236 -8.24 5.21 -16.83
C TRP A 236 -7.70 3.85 -16.39
N ALA A 237 -7.93 2.81 -17.18
CA ALA A 237 -7.35 1.49 -16.91
C ALA A 237 -5.81 1.47 -16.98
N ALA A 238 -5.20 2.46 -17.65
CA ALA A 238 -3.74 2.64 -17.72
C ALA A 238 -3.18 3.42 -16.51
N ILE A 239 -4.05 4.01 -15.68
CA ILE A 239 -3.62 4.72 -14.46
C ILE A 239 -3.56 3.72 -13.31
N HIS A 240 -2.40 3.62 -12.70
CA HIS A 240 -2.22 2.84 -11.48
C HIS A 240 -2.54 3.71 -10.25
N GLN A 241 -3.13 3.10 -9.23
CA GLN A 241 -3.46 3.78 -7.97
C GLN A 241 -2.23 4.41 -7.28
N TRP A 242 -1.02 3.99 -7.65
CA TRP A 242 0.24 4.53 -7.13
C TRP A 242 0.82 5.67 -7.96
N ASP A 243 0.21 5.99 -9.10
CA ASP A 243 0.60 7.12 -9.95
C ASP A 243 -0.07 8.43 -9.55
N LEU A 244 -0.93 8.38 -8.54
CA LEU A 244 -1.84 9.44 -8.12
C LEU A 244 -1.26 10.33 -7.01
#